data_d05c91491f84fff57608c9a3f2b3c9f8
#
_entry.id   d05c91491f84fff57608c9a3f2b3c9f8
#
_cell.length_a   1.000
_cell.length_b   1.000
_cell.length_c   1.000
_cell.angle_alpha   90.00
_cell.angle_beta   90.00
_cell.angle_gamma   90.00
#
_symmetry.space_group_name_H-M   'P 1'
#
loop_
_entity.id
_entity.type
_entity.pdbx_description
1 polymer ?
#
loop_
_entity_poly.entity_id
_entity_poly.type
_entity_poly.pdbx_seq_one_letter_code
_entity_poly.pdbx_strand_id
1 'polypeptide(L)'
;MTEANPTPVRDVTIDVIKGLFVWNMIWAHTTGYTDARQSLFADVIWNIYILVTFSGFIFCMGYIMQTSYFAQEKPPVSKMLRSTWRTLIGYYMAALGYFWIYQGEFNWETTTSVLLLRRFGSISEFLLPFALIPLVTILLTAPLKKYILSSERNLFVAVFLLVMTSFLPTEWVKSPYLALLIGGPQGSIYYPILQYYAFFLLGAYYASHKVKVGTGHLLVSVFALTVFVACYILGLTFSRFPPSLGWIVLGGGGFFLWYWVSERLAQWRPAAQILAPIGANSLFFFVVSDLLIFGIGRTFQGQVGLVGASALALLLVAAIYAMMIFVRPVKV
;
A
#
# COMPACT_ATOMS: atom_id res chain seq x y z
N MET A 1 6.41 42.39 0.30
CA MET A 1 7.26 41.25 0.60
C MET A 1 6.33 40.10 0.96
N THR A 2 6.06 39.16 0.03
CA THR A 2 5.28 37.95 0.30
C THR A 2 6.18 37.02 1.09
N GLU A 3 5.87 36.81 2.36
CA GLU A 3 6.53 35.79 3.16
C GLU A 3 6.41 34.45 2.45
N ALA A 4 7.55 33.88 2.06
CA ALA A 4 7.59 32.55 1.47
C ALA A 4 7.05 31.58 2.53
N ASN A 5 5.90 30.95 2.25
CA ASN A 5 5.35 29.91 3.10
C ASN A 5 6.45 28.86 3.35
N PRO A 6 6.79 28.58 4.61
CA PRO A 6 7.84 27.62 4.91
C PRO A 6 7.51 26.27 4.25
N THR A 7 8.45 25.74 3.50
CA THR A 7 8.32 24.40 2.93
C THR A 7 8.00 23.41 4.04
N PRO A 8 6.94 22.62 3.93
CA PRO A 8 6.56 21.67 4.97
C PRO A 8 7.73 20.74 5.28
N VAL A 9 8.13 20.69 6.54
CA VAL A 9 9.20 19.80 7.01
C VAL A 9 8.76 18.36 6.74
N ARG A 10 9.55 17.65 5.96
CA ARG A 10 9.27 16.27 5.58
C ARG A 10 9.39 15.35 6.80
N ASP A 11 8.38 14.56 7.07
CA ASP A 11 8.39 13.60 8.19
C ASP A 11 9.18 12.34 7.78
N VAL A 12 10.36 12.18 8.37
CA VAL A 12 11.28 11.05 8.11
C VAL A 12 10.64 9.73 8.56
N THR A 13 9.82 9.73 9.62
CA THR A 13 9.13 8.52 10.10
C THR A 13 8.22 7.94 9.04
N ILE A 14 7.47 8.80 8.34
CA ILE A 14 6.57 8.37 7.26
C ILE A 14 7.36 7.81 6.06
N ASP A 15 8.53 8.33 5.77
CA ASP A 15 9.37 7.74 4.71
C ASP A 15 9.99 6.41 5.16
N VAL A 16 10.41 6.29 6.42
CA VAL A 16 10.96 5.03 6.98
C VAL A 16 9.91 3.92 6.99
N ILE A 17 8.66 4.19 7.44
CA ILE A 17 7.60 3.17 7.43
C ILE A 17 7.25 2.71 6.01
N LYS A 18 7.22 3.64 5.05
CA LYS A 18 7.04 3.27 3.64
C LYS A 18 8.20 2.42 3.12
N GLY A 19 9.44 2.69 3.57
CA GLY A 19 10.60 1.85 3.27
C GLY A 19 10.46 0.44 3.79
N LEU A 20 9.96 0.26 5.02
CA LEU A 20 9.65 -1.06 5.58
C LEU A 20 8.52 -1.75 4.80
N PHE A 21 7.48 -1.03 4.40
CA PHE A 21 6.41 -1.61 3.57
C PHE A 21 6.90 -2.02 2.17
N VAL A 22 7.84 -1.27 1.58
CA VAL A 22 8.51 -1.69 0.34
C VAL A 22 9.27 -3.01 0.55
N TRP A 23 9.99 -3.15 1.66
CA TRP A 23 10.63 -4.42 2.02
C TRP A 23 9.61 -5.56 2.15
N ASN A 24 8.55 -5.36 2.95
CA ASN A 24 7.49 -6.37 3.14
C ASN A 24 6.92 -6.84 1.80
N MET A 25 6.64 -5.88 0.92
CA MET A 25 6.07 -6.13 -0.40
C MET A 25 7.02 -6.93 -1.29
N ILE A 26 8.28 -6.48 -1.42
CA ILE A 26 9.28 -7.17 -2.27
C ILE A 26 9.51 -8.59 -1.75
N TRP A 27 9.64 -8.76 -0.43
CA TRP A 27 9.81 -10.08 0.17
C TRP A 27 8.58 -10.97 -0.07
N ALA A 28 7.37 -10.44 0.16
CA ALA A 28 6.13 -11.20 -0.04
C ALA A 28 5.91 -11.58 -1.51
N HIS A 29 6.20 -10.69 -2.45
CA HIS A 29 6.09 -10.98 -3.87
C HIS A 29 7.14 -12.00 -4.31
N THR A 30 8.41 -11.84 -3.89
CA THR A 30 9.47 -12.78 -4.24
C THR A 30 9.15 -14.18 -3.72
N THR A 31 8.77 -14.32 -2.45
CA THR A 31 8.42 -15.62 -1.86
C THR A 31 7.14 -16.20 -2.47
N GLY A 32 6.17 -15.38 -2.84
CA GLY A 32 4.95 -15.80 -3.51
C GLY A 32 5.19 -16.32 -4.93
N TYR A 33 5.94 -15.59 -5.75
CA TYR A 33 6.20 -15.95 -7.15
C TYR A 33 7.24 -17.07 -7.32
N THR A 34 8.13 -17.26 -6.36
CA THR A 34 9.05 -18.42 -6.34
C THR A 34 8.46 -19.66 -5.66
N ASP A 35 7.23 -19.58 -5.16
CA ASP A 35 6.56 -20.65 -4.40
C ASP A 35 7.36 -21.12 -3.16
N ALA A 36 8.02 -20.20 -2.47
CA ALA A 36 8.90 -20.48 -1.34
C ALA A 36 8.16 -20.53 0.03
N ARG A 37 6.81 -20.47 0.05
CA ARG A 37 5.96 -20.45 1.25
C ARG A 37 5.58 -21.85 1.76
N GLN A 38 6.46 -22.82 1.66
CA GLN A 38 6.15 -24.22 1.97
C GLN A 38 6.10 -24.54 3.48
N SER A 39 6.54 -23.61 4.34
CA SER A 39 6.45 -23.79 5.80
C SER A 39 5.36 -22.89 6.39
N LEU A 40 4.72 -23.36 7.48
CA LEU A 40 3.73 -22.58 8.23
C LEU A 40 4.31 -21.21 8.66
N PHE A 41 5.58 -21.19 9.09
CA PHE A 41 6.25 -19.95 9.48
C PHE A 41 6.33 -18.93 8.31
N ALA A 42 6.76 -19.37 7.14
CA ALA A 42 6.87 -18.51 5.96
C ALA A 42 5.51 -17.98 5.52
N ASP A 43 4.50 -18.83 5.58
CA ASP A 43 3.14 -18.49 5.16
C ASP A 43 2.48 -17.53 6.16
N VAL A 44 2.68 -17.71 7.47
CA VAL A 44 2.21 -16.75 8.49
C VAL A 44 2.85 -15.37 8.31
N ILE A 45 4.17 -15.29 8.13
CA ILE A 45 4.87 -14.01 7.91
C ILE A 45 4.39 -13.35 6.62
N TRP A 46 4.24 -14.13 5.55
CA TRP A 46 3.71 -13.64 4.28
C TRP A 46 2.33 -13.01 4.43
N ASN A 47 1.43 -13.69 5.15
CA ASN A 47 0.07 -13.19 5.40
C ASN A 47 0.08 -11.93 6.27
N ILE A 48 0.95 -11.85 7.30
CA ILE A 48 1.11 -10.63 8.11
C ILE A 48 1.59 -9.47 7.26
N TYR A 49 2.60 -9.66 6.41
CA TYR A 49 3.12 -8.61 5.54
C TYR A 49 2.04 -8.08 4.59
N ILE A 50 1.28 -8.96 3.97
CA ILE A 50 0.17 -8.58 3.09
C ILE A 50 -0.93 -7.85 3.86
N LEU A 51 -1.30 -8.34 5.05
CA LEU A 51 -2.34 -7.76 5.89
C LEU A 51 -2.07 -6.30 6.22
N VAL A 52 -0.83 -5.98 6.65
CA VAL A 52 -0.50 -4.65 7.17
C VAL A 52 -0.01 -3.68 6.10
N THR A 53 0.64 -4.17 5.04
CA THR A 53 1.35 -3.32 4.08
C THR A 53 0.40 -2.42 3.32
N PHE A 54 -0.70 -2.95 2.80
CA PHE A 54 -1.62 -2.15 2.00
C PHE A 54 -2.34 -1.08 2.82
N SER A 55 -2.92 -1.49 3.96
CA SER A 55 -3.56 -0.57 4.91
C SER A 55 -2.61 0.54 5.37
N GLY A 56 -1.37 0.16 5.70
CA GLY A 56 -0.33 1.08 6.12
C GLY A 56 0.10 2.07 5.02
N PHE A 57 0.26 1.62 3.78
CA PHE A 57 0.56 2.52 2.67
C PHE A 57 -0.57 3.52 2.41
N ILE A 58 -1.84 3.09 2.45
CA ILE A 58 -3.00 4.00 2.28
C ILE A 58 -3.06 5.02 3.43
N PHE A 59 -2.76 4.59 4.67
CA PHE A 59 -2.62 5.50 5.80
C PHE A 59 -1.51 6.54 5.54
N CYS A 60 -0.31 6.12 5.12
CA CYS A 60 0.79 7.03 4.80
C CYS A 60 0.41 8.00 3.66
N MET A 61 -0.37 7.54 2.68
CA MET A 61 -0.87 8.41 1.61
C MET A 61 -1.77 9.51 2.17
N GLY A 62 -2.72 9.16 3.05
CA GLY A 62 -3.58 10.14 3.73
C GLY A 62 -2.77 11.15 4.54
N TYR A 63 -1.79 10.67 5.30
CA TYR A 63 -0.88 11.51 6.08
C TYR A 63 -0.11 12.51 5.19
N ILE A 64 0.49 12.03 4.09
CA ILE A 64 1.24 12.87 3.15
C ILE A 64 0.31 13.86 2.43
N MET A 65 -0.90 13.42 2.04
CA MET A 65 -1.89 14.29 1.40
C MET A 65 -2.27 15.44 2.33
N GLN A 66 -2.47 15.18 3.62
CA GLN A 66 -2.77 16.21 4.60
C GLN A 66 -1.60 17.19 4.74
N THR A 67 -0.38 16.70 4.98
CA THR A 67 0.78 17.56 5.24
C THR A 67 1.23 18.34 4.01
N SER A 68 1.13 17.76 2.81
CA SER A 68 1.67 18.36 1.59
C SER A 68 0.66 19.20 0.82
N TYR A 69 -0.64 18.87 0.91
CA TYR A 69 -1.67 19.48 0.06
C TYR A 69 -2.81 20.12 0.86
N PHE A 70 -3.39 19.41 1.84
CA PHE A 70 -4.56 19.91 2.56
C PHE A 70 -4.22 20.97 3.61
N ALA A 71 -2.98 20.99 4.13
CA ALA A 71 -2.50 22.06 4.99
C ALA A 71 -2.46 23.42 4.26
N GLN A 72 -2.45 23.43 2.93
CA GLN A 72 -2.50 24.65 2.14
C GLN A 72 -3.93 25.20 2.05
N GLU A 73 -4.09 26.50 1.98
CA GLU A 73 -5.39 27.16 1.83
C GLU A 73 -6.07 26.71 0.52
N LYS A 74 -5.30 26.72 -0.57
CA LYS A 74 -5.72 26.21 -1.88
C LYS A 74 -4.89 24.99 -2.25
N PRO A 75 -5.46 23.78 -2.20
CA PRO A 75 -4.73 22.57 -2.55
C PRO A 75 -4.18 22.62 -3.99
N PRO A 76 -2.93 22.23 -4.21
CA PRO A 76 -2.30 22.29 -5.53
C PRO A 76 -2.77 21.10 -6.41
N VAL A 77 -3.99 21.21 -6.95
CA VAL A 77 -4.66 20.15 -7.74
C VAL A 77 -3.78 19.63 -8.88
N SER A 78 -3.04 20.51 -9.56
CA SER A 78 -2.13 20.09 -10.63
C SER A 78 -1.01 19.15 -10.18
N LYS A 79 -0.47 19.37 -8.96
CA LYS A 79 0.54 18.48 -8.37
C LYS A 79 -0.08 17.14 -7.96
N MET A 80 -1.28 17.17 -7.41
CA MET A 80 -2.03 15.96 -7.04
C MET A 80 -2.33 15.12 -8.28
N LEU A 81 -2.87 15.72 -9.35
CA LEU A 81 -3.13 15.04 -10.62
C LEU A 81 -1.86 14.47 -11.25
N ARG A 82 -0.74 15.21 -11.20
CA ARG A 82 0.55 14.70 -11.69
C ARG A 82 1.02 13.46 -10.91
N SER A 83 0.83 13.45 -9.59
CA SER A 83 1.17 12.30 -8.75
C SER A 83 0.29 11.09 -9.11
N THR A 84 -1.02 11.31 -9.21
CA THR A 84 -2.00 10.31 -9.64
C THR A 84 -1.63 9.69 -10.99
N TRP A 85 -1.33 10.54 -11.97
CA TRP A 85 -0.97 10.10 -13.31
C TRP A 85 0.30 9.25 -13.34
N ARG A 86 1.32 9.65 -12.55
CA ARG A 86 2.54 8.83 -12.39
C ARG A 86 2.25 7.45 -11.81
N THR A 87 1.35 7.38 -10.83
CA THR A 87 0.96 6.11 -10.22
C THR A 87 0.19 5.24 -11.20
N LEU A 88 -0.70 5.83 -12.00
CA LEU A 88 -1.46 5.12 -13.04
C LEU A 88 -0.54 4.57 -14.14
N ILE A 89 0.45 5.34 -14.58
CA ILE A 89 1.48 4.85 -15.52
C ILE A 89 2.25 3.67 -14.88
N GLY A 90 2.65 3.79 -13.61
CA GLY A 90 3.30 2.70 -12.88
C GLY A 90 2.43 1.44 -12.82
N TYR A 91 1.12 1.59 -12.59
CA TYR A 91 0.18 0.48 -12.68
C TYR A 91 0.20 -0.20 -14.04
N TYR A 92 0.07 0.58 -15.13
CA TYR A 92 0.07 -0.01 -16.48
C TYR A 92 1.39 -0.72 -16.80
N MET A 93 2.53 -0.15 -16.39
CA MET A 93 3.84 -0.79 -16.59
C MET A 93 3.90 -2.16 -15.86
N ALA A 94 3.50 -2.21 -14.61
CA ALA A 94 3.51 -3.44 -13.81
C ALA A 94 2.47 -4.44 -14.32
N ALA A 95 1.24 -4.00 -14.64
CA ALA A 95 0.18 -4.89 -15.15
C ALA A 95 0.51 -5.50 -16.50
N LEU A 96 1.05 -4.70 -17.45
CA LEU A 96 1.52 -5.23 -18.74
C LEU A 96 2.73 -6.14 -18.53
N GLY A 97 3.64 -5.78 -17.62
CA GLY A 97 4.78 -6.64 -17.25
C GLY A 97 4.33 -8.01 -16.74
N TYR A 98 3.29 -8.07 -15.93
CA TYR A 98 2.72 -9.34 -15.48
C TYR A 98 2.28 -10.23 -16.67
N PHE A 99 1.47 -9.68 -17.57
CA PHE A 99 0.97 -10.45 -18.71
C PHE A 99 2.08 -10.80 -19.70
N TRP A 100 2.96 -9.87 -20.02
CA TRP A 100 3.98 -10.09 -21.04
C TRP A 100 5.15 -10.94 -20.53
N ILE A 101 5.65 -10.67 -19.32
CA ILE A 101 6.83 -11.35 -18.78
C ILE A 101 6.44 -12.65 -18.10
N TYR A 102 5.47 -12.61 -17.15
CA TYR A 102 5.14 -13.79 -16.35
C TYR A 102 4.22 -14.75 -17.09
N GLN A 103 3.11 -14.26 -17.67
CA GLN A 103 2.14 -15.09 -18.40
C GLN A 103 2.58 -15.42 -19.82
N GLY A 104 3.45 -14.65 -20.43
CA GLY A 104 3.86 -14.81 -21.82
C GLY A 104 2.80 -14.37 -22.84
N GLU A 105 1.80 -13.61 -22.42
CA GLU A 105 0.69 -13.14 -23.24
C GLU A 105 1.01 -11.80 -23.93
N PHE A 106 1.92 -11.80 -24.86
CA PHE A 106 2.27 -10.61 -25.63
C PHE A 106 1.37 -10.48 -26.87
N ASN A 107 0.14 -10.00 -26.67
CA ASN A 107 -0.82 -9.80 -27.75
C ASN A 107 -1.64 -8.52 -27.54
N TRP A 108 -2.29 -8.05 -28.62
CA TRP A 108 -3.04 -6.80 -28.62
C TRP A 108 -4.33 -6.87 -27.79
N GLU A 109 -5.00 -7.99 -27.74
CA GLU A 109 -6.22 -8.20 -26.96
C GLU A 109 -5.96 -8.05 -25.46
N THR A 110 -4.92 -8.73 -24.94
CA THR A 110 -4.50 -8.59 -23.54
C THR A 110 -4.09 -7.14 -23.25
N THR A 111 -3.30 -6.52 -24.12
CA THR A 111 -2.84 -5.15 -23.94
C THR A 111 -4.01 -4.16 -23.84
N THR A 112 -4.96 -4.22 -24.78
CA THR A 112 -6.14 -3.34 -24.78
C THR A 112 -7.05 -3.61 -23.58
N SER A 113 -7.20 -4.86 -23.16
CA SER A 113 -8.00 -5.23 -22.00
C SER A 113 -7.41 -4.66 -20.71
N VAL A 114 -6.08 -4.64 -20.56
CA VAL A 114 -5.39 -4.00 -19.44
C VAL A 114 -5.55 -2.48 -19.48
N LEU A 115 -5.31 -1.87 -20.64
CA LEU A 115 -5.43 -0.40 -20.79
C LEU A 115 -6.85 0.10 -20.52
N LEU A 116 -7.87 -0.68 -20.86
CA LEU A 116 -9.28 -0.38 -20.60
C LEU A 116 -9.76 -0.80 -19.21
N LEU A 117 -8.86 -1.26 -18.32
CA LEU A 117 -9.18 -1.74 -16.97
C LEU A 117 -10.27 -2.83 -16.98
N ARG A 118 -10.24 -3.72 -17.97
CA ARG A 118 -11.10 -4.90 -18.08
C ARG A 118 -10.41 -6.16 -17.57
N ARG A 119 -9.07 -6.14 -17.58
CA ARG A 119 -8.22 -7.21 -17.09
C ARG A 119 -7.12 -6.63 -16.21
N PHE A 120 -6.87 -7.24 -15.06
CA PHE A 120 -5.97 -6.74 -14.05
C PHE A 120 -4.77 -7.65 -13.87
N GLY A 121 -3.60 -7.05 -13.63
CA GLY A 121 -2.32 -7.77 -13.53
C GLY A 121 -1.98 -8.14 -12.10
N SER A 122 -2.55 -9.23 -11.56
CA SER A 122 -2.16 -9.80 -10.26
C SER A 122 -1.81 -8.76 -9.16
N ILE A 123 -0.54 -8.69 -8.74
CA ILE A 123 -0.11 -7.79 -7.65
C ILE A 123 -0.13 -6.30 -8.01
N SER A 124 -0.13 -5.94 -9.29
CA SER A 124 -0.12 -4.53 -9.72
C SER A 124 -1.43 -3.79 -9.45
N GLU A 125 -2.54 -4.49 -9.20
CA GLU A 125 -3.83 -3.88 -8.82
C GLU A 125 -3.75 -3.01 -7.58
N PHE A 126 -2.83 -3.32 -6.69
CA PHE A 126 -2.47 -2.51 -5.56
C PHE A 126 -2.26 -1.02 -5.91
N LEU A 127 -1.73 -0.68 -7.09
CA LEU A 127 -1.50 0.71 -7.52
C LEU A 127 -2.77 1.46 -7.92
N LEU A 128 -3.85 0.77 -8.30
CA LEU A 128 -5.09 1.43 -8.72
C LEU A 128 -5.73 2.27 -7.61
N PRO A 129 -5.94 1.78 -6.37
CA PRO A 129 -6.39 2.62 -5.26
C PRO A 129 -5.49 3.83 -5.01
N PHE A 130 -4.16 3.69 -5.17
CA PHE A 130 -3.24 4.82 -5.02
C PHE A 130 -3.39 5.89 -6.10
N ALA A 131 -3.88 5.52 -7.27
CA ALA A 131 -4.23 6.48 -8.31
C ALA A 131 -5.64 7.04 -8.11
N LEU A 132 -6.61 6.23 -7.74
CA LEU A 132 -8.03 6.60 -7.70
C LEU A 132 -8.42 7.35 -6.41
N ILE A 133 -7.89 6.97 -5.25
CA ILE A 133 -8.17 7.66 -3.97
C ILE A 133 -7.83 9.16 -4.05
N PRO A 134 -6.65 9.60 -4.54
CA PRO A 134 -6.38 11.02 -4.71
C PRO A 134 -7.38 11.73 -5.63
N LEU A 135 -7.85 11.08 -6.72
CA LEU A 135 -8.87 11.67 -7.62
C LEU A 135 -10.18 11.90 -6.90
N VAL A 136 -10.68 10.89 -6.18
CA VAL A 136 -11.89 11.03 -5.36
C VAL A 136 -11.69 12.13 -4.30
N THR A 137 -10.52 12.16 -3.69
CA THR A 137 -10.20 13.12 -2.63
C THR A 137 -10.12 14.56 -3.15
N ILE A 138 -9.64 14.80 -4.37
CA ILE A 138 -9.66 16.14 -4.99
C ILE A 138 -11.09 16.69 -5.04
N LEU A 139 -12.05 15.86 -5.44
CA LEU A 139 -13.46 16.24 -5.52
C LEU A 139 -14.08 16.47 -4.15
N LEU A 140 -13.62 15.72 -3.14
CA LEU A 140 -14.16 15.75 -1.78
C LEU A 140 -13.35 16.63 -0.81
N THR A 141 -12.32 17.36 -1.28
CA THR A 141 -11.40 18.09 -0.38
C THR A 141 -12.12 19.06 0.56
N ALA A 142 -13.08 19.85 0.06
CA ALA A 142 -13.79 20.84 0.86
C ALA A 142 -14.67 20.17 1.95
N PRO A 143 -15.55 19.22 1.63
CA PRO A 143 -16.34 18.53 2.66
C PRO A 143 -15.48 17.70 3.61
N LEU A 144 -14.39 17.08 3.16
CA LEU A 144 -13.49 16.33 4.03
C LEU A 144 -12.85 17.24 5.09
N LYS A 145 -12.27 18.37 4.69
CA LYS A 145 -11.66 19.32 5.63
C LYS A 145 -12.70 19.89 6.60
N LYS A 146 -13.86 20.30 6.10
CA LYS A 146 -14.89 21.01 6.88
C LYS A 146 -15.63 20.11 7.83
N TYR A 147 -15.97 18.88 7.44
CA TYR A 147 -16.89 18.02 8.18
C TYR A 147 -16.24 16.79 8.79
N ILE A 148 -15.31 16.13 8.07
CA ILE A 148 -14.77 14.84 8.52
C ILE A 148 -13.52 15.05 9.39
N LEU A 149 -12.52 15.77 8.87
CA LEU A 149 -11.24 15.93 9.56
C LEU A 149 -11.29 16.95 10.71
N SER A 150 -12.34 17.74 10.83
CA SER A 150 -12.51 18.73 11.89
C SER A 150 -13.11 18.15 13.18
N SER A 151 -13.62 16.91 13.17
CA SER A 151 -14.33 16.31 14.28
C SER A 151 -14.03 14.83 14.41
N GLU A 152 -13.56 14.40 15.59
CA GLU A 152 -13.33 12.98 15.91
C GLU A 152 -14.59 12.12 15.72
N ARG A 153 -15.74 12.64 16.17
CA ARG A 153 -17.03 11.95 16.01
C ARG A 153 -17.35 11.69 14.55
N ASN A 154 -17.20 12.72 13.69
CA ASN A 154 -17.51 12.59 12.27
C ASN A 154 -16.52 11.68 11.56
N LEU A 155 -15.23 11.75 11.93
CA LEU A 155 -14.22 10.82 11.46
C LEU A 155 -14.59 9.38 11.85
N PHE A 156 -14.93 9.15 13.12
CA PHE A 156 -15.32 7.82 13.59
C PHE A 156 -16.52 7.27 12.81
N VAL A 157 -17.55 8.09 12.63
CA VAL A 157 -18.76 7.71 11.85
C VAL A 157 -18.37 7.40 10.40
N ALA A 158 -17.55 8.25 9.76
CA ALA A 158 -17.13 8.03 8.38
C ALA A 158 -16.29 6.74 8.23
N VAL A 159 -15.32 6.52 9.11
CA VAL A 159 -14.49 5.30 9.13
C VAL A 159 -15.35 4.07 9.37
N PHE A 160 -16.26 4.14 10.35
CA PHE A 160 -17.19 3.05 10.65
C PHE A 160 -18.06 2.70 9.43
N LEU A 161 -18.69 3.68 8.79
CA LEU A 161 -19.52 3.45 7.61
C LEU A 161 -18.71 2.85 6.45
N LEU A 162 -17.50 3.34 6.21
CA LEU A 162 -16.62 2.81 5.17
C LEU A 162 -16.21 1.36 5.44
N VAL A 163 -15.87 1.03 6.70
CA VAL A 163 -15.52 -0.34 7.09
C VAL A 163 -16.73 -1.27 7.01
N MET A 164 -17.94 -0.77 7.35
CA MET A 164 -19.19 -1.54 7.22
C MET A 164 -19.53 -1.89 5.77
N THR A 165 -18.95 -1.21 4.77
CA THR A 165 -19.10 -1.64 3.37
C THR A 165 -18.51 -3.03 3.09
N SER A 166 -17.70 -3.60 4.00
CA SER A 166 -17.25 -5.00 3.94
C SER A 166 -18.38 -6.04 4.03
N PHE A 167 -19.57 -5.63 4.49
CA PHE A 167 -20.76 -6.49 4.52
C PHE A 167 -21.62 -6.40 3.25
N LEU A 168 -21.26 -5.53 2.30
CA LEU A 168 -22.00 -5.47 1.04
C LEU A 168 -21.87 -6.81 0.29
N PRO A 169 -22.97 -7.38 -0.17
CA PRO A 169 -22.92 -8.55 -1.03
C PRO A 169 -22.29 -8.14 -2.36
N THR A 170 -21.19 -8.77 -2.73
CA THR A 170 -20.42 -8.42 -3.95
C THR A 170 -20.60 -9.43 -5.08
N GLU A 171 -21.32 -10.52 -4.84
CA GLU A 171 -21.51 -11.61 -5.82
C GLU A 171 -22.23 -11.18 -7.11
N TRP A 172 -23.03 -10.11 -7.05
CA TRP A 172 -23.75 -9.54 -8.19
C TRP A 172 -22.90 -8.53 -9.01
N VAL A 173 -21.72 -8.15 -8.49
CA VAL A 173 -20.86 -7.15 -9.12
C VAL A 173 -20.16 -7.74 -10.33
N LYS A 174 -20.69 -7.48 -11.53
CA LYS A 174 -20.12 -7.93 -12.81
C LYS A 174 -19.19 -6.90 -13.45
N SER A 175 -19.35 -5.61 -13.11
CA SER A 175 -18.54 -4.56 -13.67
C SER A 175 -17.20 -4.44 -12.95
N PRO A 176 -16.05 -4.51 -13.66
CA PRO A 176 -14.73 -4.33 -13.06
C PRO A 176 -14.57 -2.94 -12.42
N TYR A 177 -15.20 -1.93 -12.98
CA TYR A 177 -15.17 -0.55 -12.44
C TYR A 177 -15.92 -0.45 -11.10
N LEU A 178 -17.07 -1.12 -10.99
CA LEU A 178 -17.80 -1.16 -9.72
C LEU A 178 -17.03 -2.01 -8.69
N ALA A 179 -16.40 -3.09 -9.12
CA ALA A 179 -15.58 -3.93 -8.26
C ALA A 179 -14.37 -3.18 -7.67
N LEU A 180 -13.78 -2.23 -8.39
CA LEU A 180 -12.75 -1.35 -7.84
C LEU A 180 -13.28 -0.43 -6.74
N LEU A 181 -14.57 -0.13 -6.73
CA LEU A 181 -15.17 0.76 -5.73
C LEU A 181 -15.60 0.01 -4.47
N ILE A 182 -16.31 -1.11 -4.61
CA ILE A 182 -16.96 -1.84 -3.51
C ILE A 182 -16.47 -3.28 -3.29
N GLY A 183 -15.64 -3.81 -4.18
CA GLY A 183 -15.22 -5.21 -4.23
C GLY A 183 -15.97 -6.01 -5.30
N GLY A 184 -15.35 -7.08 -5.78
CA GLY A 184 -15.91 -8.01 -6.75
C GLY A 184 -16.37 -9.32 -6.11
N PRO A 185 -16.86 -10.29 -6.90
CA PRO A 185 -17.16 -11.63 -6.43
C PRO A 185 -15.97 -12.30 -5.74
N GLN A 186 -16.24 -13.28 -4.89
CA GLN A 186 -15.20 -13.98 -4.14
C GLN A 186 -14.15 -14.59 -5.11
N GLY A 187 -12.88 -14.41 -4.76
CA GLY A 187 -11.75 -14.83 -5.59
C GLY A 187 -11.31 -13.83 -6.66
N SER A 188 -12.08 -12.77 -6.89
CA SER A 188 -11.65 -11.67 -7.76
C SER A 188 -10.66 -10.76 -7.03
N ILE A 189 -9.51 -10.52 -7.63
CA ILE A 189 -8.47 -9.68 -7.02
C ILE A 189 -8.84 -8.21 -7.24
N TYR A 190 -9.49 -7.57 -6.25
CA TYR A 190 -9.78 -6.15 -6.25
C TYR A 190 -9.53 -5.54 -4.88
N TYR A 191 -8.83 -4.42 -4.86
CA TYR A 191 -8.67 -3.60 -3.66
C TYR A 191 -9.73 -2.50 -3.65
N PRO A 192 -10.88 -2.70 -3.01
CA PRO A 192 -12.00 -1.78 -3.11
C PRO A 192 -11.70 -0.46 -2.40
N ILE A 193 -11.94 0.64 -3.11
CA ILE A 193 -11.59 1.98 -2.65
C ILE A 193 -12.32 2.34 -1.36
N LEU A 194 -13.63 2.00 -1.24
CA LEU A 194 -14.42 2.43 -0.09
C LEU A 194 -13.87 1.91 1.23
N GLN A 195 -13.61 0.60 1.33
CA GLN A 195 -13.09 0.00 2.57
C GLN A 195 -11.73 0.59 2.96
N TYR A 196 -10.85 0.75 1.99
CA TYR A 196 -9.50 1.25 2.23
C TYR A 196 -9.42 2.76 2.38
N TYR A 197 -10.44 3.51 1.93
CA TYR A 197 -10.53 4.95 2.16
C TYR A 197 -10.57 5.31 3.65
N ALA A 198 -11.05 4.39 4.50
CA ALA A 198 -11.00 4.52 5.96
C ALA A 198 -9.56 4.78 6.46
N PHE A 199 -8.57 4.06 5.96
CA PHE A 199 -7.16 4.26 6.35
C PHE A 199 -6.60 5.58 5.84
N PHE A 200 -7.01 6.01 4.65
CA PHE A 200 -6.69 7.33 4.14
C PHE A 200 -7.19 8.44 5.07
N LEU A 201 -8.44 8.37 5.50
CA LEU A 201 -9.02 9.34 6.44
C LEU A 201 -8.29 9.33 7.78
N LEU A 202 -7.97 8.15 8.33
CA LEU A 202 -7.19 8.03 9.56
C LEU A 202 -5.81 8.67 9.39
N GLY A 203 -5.09 8.39 8.31
CA GLY A 203 -3.79 9.01 8.05
C GLY A 203 -3.85 10.52 7.96
N ALA A 204 -4.83 11.06 7.24
CA ALA A 204 -5.05 12.50 7.15
C ALA A 204 -5.39 13.14 8.51
N TYR A 205 -6.20 12.46 9.32
CA TYR A 205 -6.54 12.90 10.67
C TYR A 205 -5.31 12.91 11.60
N TYR A 206 -4.51 11.84 11.61
CA TYR A 206 -3.28 11.76 12.41
C TYR A 206 -2.32 12.91 12.08
N ALA A 207 -2.17 13.22 10.80
CA ALA A 207 -1.34 14.35 10.36
C ALA A 207 -1.91 15.70 10.78
N SER A 208 -3.24 15.92 10.64
CA SER A 208 -3.87 17.20 10.95
C SER A 208 -3.85 17.53 12.45
N HIS A 209 -4.03 16.51 13.31
CA HIS A 209 -4.07 16.64 14.76
C HIS A 209 -2.74 16.29 15.45
N LYS A 210 -1.69 15.98 14.67
CA LYS A 210 -0.37 15.58 15.18
C LYS A 210 -0.47 14.46 16.23
N VAL A 211 -1.33 13.47 15.94
CA VAL A 211 -1.56 12.34 16.85
C VAL A 211 -0.28 11.51 16.96
N LYS A 212 0.18 11.33 18.20
CA LYS A 212 1.36 10.50 18.48
C LYS A 212 0.96 9.03 18.68
N VAL A 213 1.72 8.15 18.04
CA VAL A 213 1.57 6.71 18.26
C VAL A 213 2.24 6.35 19.59
N GLY A 214 1.44 5.94 20.56
CA GLY A 214 1.89 5.59 21.92
C GLY A 214 1.65 4.13 22.26
N THR A 215 1.85 3.77 23.53
CA THR A 215 1.72 2.41 24.06
C THR A 215 0.34 1.78 23.76
N GLY A 216 -0.74 2.57 23.80
CA GLY A 216 -2.08 2.07 23.46
C GLY A 216 -2.17 1.54 22.03
N HIS A 217 -1.58 2.23 21.06
CA HIS A 217 -1.53 1.79 19.66
C HIS A 217 -0.71 0.50 19.51
N LEU A 218 0.40 0.40 20.25
CA LEU A 218 1.24 -0.81 20.26
C LEU A 218 0.47 -2.01 20.81
N LEU A 219 -0.26 -1.82 21.93
CA LEU A 219 -1.11 -2.88 22.51
C LEU A 219 -2.19 -3.35 21.56
N VAL A 220 -2.87 -2.41 20.88
CA VAL A 220 -3.86 -2.72 19.83
C VAL A 220 -3.21 -3.51 18.70
N SER A 221 -2.00 -3.12 18.29
CA SER A 221 -1.28 -3.78 17.20
C SER A 221 -0.87 -5.20 17.56
N VAL A 222 -0.29 -5.41 18.75
CA VAL A 222 0.10 -6.74 19.24
C VAL A 222 -1.15 -7.62 19.36
N PHE A 223 -2.24 -7.10 19.93
CA PHE A 223 -3.50 -7.82 20.02
C PHE A 223 -4.03 -8.21 18.63
N ALA A 224 -4.12 -7.28 17.68
CA ALA A 224 -4.62 -7.53 16.34
C ALA A 224 -3.79 -8.61 15.61
N LEU A 225 -2.47 -8.51 15.67
CA LEU A 225 -1.58 -9.50 15.06
C LEU A 225 -1.67 -10.87 15.75
N THR A 226 -1.77 -10.91 17.08
CA THR A 226 -1.96 -12.16 17.84
C THR A 226 -3.27 -12.83 17.46
N VAL A 227 -4.37 -12.08 17.39
CA VAL A 227 -5.68 -12.60 16.96
C VAL A 227 -5.60 -13.11 15.53
N PHE A 228 -4.97 -12.35 14.62
CA PHE A 228 -4.80 -12.77 13.23
C PHE A 228 -4.05 -14.09 13.12
N VAL A 229 -2.89 -14.22 13.80
CA VAL A 229 -2.05 -15.43 13.79
C VAL A 229 -2.80 -16.61 14.43
N ALA A 230 -3.46 -16.39 15.57
CA ALA A 230 -4.24 -17.43 16.22
C ALA A 230 -5.37 -17.96 15.33
N CYS A 231 -6.17 -17.06 14.73
CA CYS A 231 -7.20 -17.45 13.78
C CYS A 231 -6.63 -18.20 12.58
N TYR A 232 -5.52 -17.72 12.03
CA TYR A 232 -4.85 -18.36 10.90
C TYR A 232 -4.40 -19.80 11.22
N ILE A 233 -3.76 -20.01 12.38
CA ILE A 233 -3.32 -21.36 12.84
C ILE A 233 -4.53 -22.28 13.07
N LEU A 234 -5.65 -21.73 13.56
CA LEU A 234 -6.90 -22.48 13.77
C LEU A 234 -7.69 -22.73 12.48
N GLY A 235 -7.18 -22.32 11.30
CA GLY A 235 -7.86 -22.47 10.02
C GLY A 235 -9.02 -21.48 9.79
N LEU A 236 -9.18 -20.47 10.66
CA LEU A 236 -10.14 -19.40 10.52
C LEU A 236 -9.54 -18.30 9.64
N THR A 237 -9.81 -18.34 8.35
CA THR A 237 -9.24 -17.41 7.39
C THR A 237 -10.11 -16.18 7.21
N PHE A 238 -9.47 -15.02 7.10
CA PHE A 238 -10.13 -13.77 6.72
C PHE A 238 -9.98 -13.53 5.23
N SER A 239 -11.11 -13.36 4.53
CA SER A 239 -11.06 -13.06 3.10
C SER A 239 -10.34 -11.73 2.87
N ARG A 240 -9.43 -11.75 1.90
CA ARG A 240 -8.74 -10.57 1.39
C ARG A 240 -9.48 -9.94 0.21
N PHE A 241 -10.17 -10.76 -0.58
CA PHE A 241 -10.85 -10.37 -1.80
C PHE A 241 -12.24 -11.02 -1.91
N PRO A 242 -13.31 -10.27 -1.72
CA PRO A 242 -13.37 -8.93 -1.13
C PRO A 242 -12.90 -8.94 0.34
N PRO A 243 -12.38 -7.80 0.85
CA PRO A 243 -11.82 -7.78 2.20
C PRO A 243 -12.95 -7.89 3.24
N SER A 244 -12.85 -8.93 4.08
CA SER A 244 -13.73 -9.11 5.23
C SER A 244 -13.48 -8.04 6.31
N LEU A 245 -14.47 -7.83 7.18
CA LEU A 245 -14.31 -6.93 8.34
C LEU A 245 -13.06 -7.27 9.16
N GLY A 246 -12.83 -8.58 9.42
CA GLY A 246 -11.65 -9.04 10.17
C GLY A 246 -10.35 -8.65 9.45
N TRP A 247 -10.28 -8.82 8.12
CA TRP A 247 -9.12 -8.40 7.34
C TRP A 247 -8.83 -6.90 7.49
N ILE A 248 -9.86 -6.06 7.35
CA ILE A 248 -9.71 -4.60 7.46
C ILE A 248 -9.31 -4.18 8.88
N VAL A 249 -10.01 -4.66 9.90
CA VAL A 249 -9.79 -4.25 11.29
C VAL A 249 -8.43 -4.73 11.80
N LEU A 250 -8.08 -6.00 11.55
CA LEU A 250 -6.79 -6.55 12.00
C LEU A 250 -5.62 -5.97 11.23
N GLY A 251 -5.79 -5.68 9.93
CA GLY A 251 -4.78 -4.97 9.14
C GLY A 251 -4.57 -3.54 9.61
N GLY A 252 -5.66 -2.84 9.90
CA GLY A 252 -5.63 -1.48 10.44
C GLY A 252 -5.11 -1.38 11.85
N GLY A 253 -5.36 -2.38 12.70
CA GLY A 253 -4.73 -2.48 14.02
C GLY A 253 -3.26 -2.83 13.91
N GLY A 254 -2.94 -3.86 13.12
CA GLY A 254 -1.61 -4.45 13.02
C GLY A 254 -0.53 -3.50 12.52
N PHE A 255 -0.82 -2.55 11.61
CA PHE A 255 0.21 -1.71 11.02
C PHE A 255 0.87 -0.73 12.02
N PHE A 256 0.25 -0.43 13.18
CA PHE A 256 0.82 0.46 14.19
C PHE A 256 2.13 -0.09 14.80
N LEU A 257 2.36 -1.41 14.76
CA LEU A 257 3.66 -1.98 15.13
C LEU A 257 4.75 -1.48 14.18
N TRP A 258 4.49 -1.48 12.86
CA TRP A 258 5.43 -0.93 11.87
C TRP A 258 5.64 0.57 12.05
N TYR A 259 4.59 1.30 12.41
CA TYR A 259 4.70 2.72 12.72
C TYR A 259 5.62 2.95 13.92
N TRP A 260 5.38 2.23 15.03
CA TRP A 260 6.21 2.33 16.23
C TRP A 260 7.68 1.94 15.98
N VAL A 261 7.93 0.87 15.25
CA VAL A 261 9.28 0.46 14.81
C VAL A 261 9.92 1.56 13.98
N SER A 262 9.16 2.17 13.06
CA SER A 262 9.65 3.23 12.18
C SER A 262 10.05 4.48 12.93
N GLU A 263 9.34 4.86 13.99
CA GLU A 263 9.74 5.98 14.87
C GLU A 263 11.12 5.74 15.50
N ARG A 264 11.43 4.51 15.90
CA ARG A 264 12.73 4.13 16.46
C ARG A 264 13.82 4.12 15.39
N LEU A 265 13.52 3.54 14.24
CA LEU A 265 14.46 3.48 13.12
C LEU A 265 14.74 4.86 12.51
N ALA A 266 13.75 5.77 12.51
CA ALA A 266 13.95 7.16 12.08
C ALA A 266 14.92 7.92 12.96
N GLN A 267 15.02 7.59 14.26
CA GLN A 267 15.98 8.16 15.20
C GLN A 267 17.38 7.54 15.05
N TRP A 268 17.47 6.31 14.52
CA TRP A 268 18.74 5.65 14.26
C TRP A 268 19.25 6.01 12.86
N ARG A 269 20.20 6.96 12.83
CA ARG A 269 20.71 7.58 11.58
C ARG A 269 21.06 6.58 10.48
N PRO A 270 21.79 5.45 10.70
CA PRO A 270 22.10 4.50 9.64
C PRO A 270 20.86 3.86 9.00
N ALA A 271 19.86 3.47 9.81
CA ALA A 271 18.62 2.90 9.29
C ALA A 271 17.80 3.93 8.52
N ALA A 272 17.68 5.16 9.04
CA ALA A 272 16.97 6.24 8.39
C ALA A 272 17.59 6.58 7.02
N GLN A 273 18.92 6.60 6.90
CA GLN A 273 19.64 6.88 5.66
C GLN A 273 19.39 5.83 4.56
N ILE A 274 19.06 4.60 4.93
CA ILE A 274 18.74 3.52 3.98
C ILE A 274 17.23 3.50 3.68
N LEU A 275 16.39 3.48 4.71
CA LEU A 275 14.96 3.24 4.57
C LEU A 275 14.19 4.46 4.05
N ALA A 276 14.55 5.69 4.49
CA ALA A 276 13.80 6.86 4.06
C ALA A 276 13.92 7.14 2.55
N PRO A 277 15.08 7.01 1.86
CA PRO A 277 15.16 7.09 0.41
C PRO A 277 14.32 6.02 -0.32
N ILE A 278 14.27 4.78 0.21
CA ILE A 278 13.43 3.71 -0.33
C ILE A 278 11.95 4.12 -0.26
N GLY A 279 11.49 4.51 0.92
CA GLY A 279 10.10 4.93 1.11
C GLY A 279 9.72 6.19 0.33
N ALA A 280 10.65 7.12 0.19
CA ALA A 280 10.50 8.33 -0.63
C ALA A 280 10.28 8.02 -2.12
N ASN A 281 10.81 6.90 -2.60
CA ASN A 281 10.74 6.45 -3.98
C ASN A 281 9.95 5.14 -4.12
N SER A 282 9.00 4.88 -3.22
CA SER A 282 8.25 3.62 -3.12
C SER A 282 7.63 3.17 -4.45
N LEU A 283 7.09 4.09 -5.27
CA LEU A 283 6.54 3.76 -6.59
C LEU A 283 7.61 3.21 -7.55
N PHE A 284 8.82 3.79 -7.54
CA PHE A 284 9.92 3.30 -8.35
C PHE A 284 10.34 1.89 -7.92
N PHE A 285 10.50 1.68 -6.61
CA PHE A 285 10.80 0.35 -6.06
C PHE A 285 9.73 -0.65 -6.42
N PHE A 286 8.45 -0.28 -6.29
CA PHE A 286 7.32 -1.15 -6.62
C PHE A 286 7.39 -1.60 -8.08
N VAL A 287 7.39 -0.68 -9.02
CA VAL A 287 7.32 -1.01 -10.46
C VAL A 287 8.54 -1.82 -10.91
N VAL A 288 9.74 -1.41 -10.50
CA VAL A 288 10.97 -2.10 -10.92
C VAL A 288 11.05 -3.49 -10.29
N SER A 289 10.70 -3.62 -8.99
CA SER A 289 10.72 -4.92 -8.34
C SER A 289 9.71 -5.89 -8.96
N ASP A 290 8.50 -5.43 -9.28
CA ASP A 290 7.47 -6.28 -9.89
C ASP A 290 7.96 -6.84 -11.25
N LEU A 291 8.50 -5.98 -12.11
CA LEU A 291 9.03 -6.42 -13.40
C LEU A 291 10.14 -7.47 -13.25
N LEU A 292 11.05 -7.28 -12.29
CA LEU A 292 12.12 -8.24 -12.01
C LEU A 292 11.58 -9.53 -11.40
N ILE A 293 10.65 -9.43 -10.45
CA ILE A 293 10.02 -10.59 -9.78
C ILE A 293 9.22 -11.43 -10.78
N PHE A 294 8.55 -10.83 -11.75
CA PHE A 294 7.85 -11.57 -12.81
C PHE A 294 8.82 -12.43 -13.64
N GLY A 295 9.99 -11.90 -13.99
CA GLY A 295 11.04 -12.66 -14.67
C GLY A 295 11.61 -13.79 -13.80
N ILE A 296 11.93 -13.47 -12.54
CA ILE A 296 12.44 -14.44 -11.56
C ILE A 296 11.41 -15.53 -11.29
N GLY A 297 10.14 -15.17 -11.04
CA GLY A 297 9.07 -16.12 -10.76
C GLY A 297 8.83 -17.08 -11.92
N ARG A 298 8.84 -16.58 -13.14
CA ARG A 298 8.72 -17.44 -14.34
C ARG A 298 9.86 -18.46 -14.48
N THR A 299 11.09 -18.07 -14.06
CA THR A 299 12.28 -18.90 -14.24
C THR A 299 12.50 -19.85 -13.06
N PHE A 300 12.22 -19.44 -11.82
CA PHE A 300 12.62 -20.13 -10.60
C PHE A 300 11.44 -20.62 -9.74
N GLN A 301 10.22 -20.67 -10.28
CA GLN A 301 9.04 -21.15 -9.54
C GLN A 301 9.27 -22.56 -9.00
N GLY A 302 9.05 -22.77 -7.70
CA GLY A 302 9.23 -24.04 -7.03
C GLY A 302 10.68 -24.53 -6.86
N GLN A 303 11.67 -23.75 -7.34
CA GLN A 303 13.09 -24.16 -7.30
C GLN A 303 13.87 -23.50 -6.14
N VAL A 304 13.28 -22.50 -5.49
CA VAL A 304 13.96 -21.68 -4.48
C VAL A 304 13.24 -21.83 -3.15
N GLY A 305 13.96 -22.27 -2.12
CA GLY A 305 13.42 -22.31 -0.75
C GLY A 305 13.37 -20.92 -0.10
N LEU A 306 12.79 -20.85 1.10
CA LEU A 306 12.58 -19.58 1.83
C LEU A 306 13.84 -18.73 1.99
N VAL A 307 14.98 -19.36 2.35
CA VAL A 307 16.27 -18.66 2.53
C VAL A 307 16.74 -18.06 1.21
N GLY A 308 16.65 -18.81 0.11
CA GLY A 308 17.01 -18.33 -1.22
C GLY A 308 16.09 -17.21 -1.69
N ALA A 309 14.78 -17.32 -1.50
CA ALA A 309 13.81 -16.27 -1.84
C ALA A 309 14.06 -14.99 -1.01
N SER A 310 14.41 -15.13 0.28
CA SER A 310 14.77 -13.99 1.12
C SER A 310 16.08 -13.32 0.68
N ALA A 311 17.08 -14.11 0.29
CA ALA A 311 18.32 -13.57 -0.28
C ALA A 311 18.07 -12.85 -1.62
N LEU A 312 17.22 -13.41 -2.49
CA LEU A 312 16.80 -12.76 -3.72
C LEU A 312 16.08 -11.43 -3.45
N ALA A 313 15.18 -11.38 -2.46
CA ALA A 313 14.50 -10.14 -2.08
C ALA A 313 15.49 -9.07 -1.61
N LEU A 314 16.50 -9.43 -0.82
CA LEU A 314 17.57 -8.53 -0.39
C LEU A 314 18.40 -8.03 -1.58
N LEU A 315 18.78 -8.91 -2.48
CA LEU A 315 19.53 -8.56 -3.69
C LEU A 315 18.71 -7.62 -4.59
N LEU A 316 17.41 -7.86 -4.74
CA LEU A 316 16.52 -6.98 -5.50
C LEU A 316 16.47 -5.58 -4.89
N VAL A 317 16.26 -5.47 -3.58
CA VAL A 317 16.25 -4.16 -2.89
C VAL A 317 17.58 -3.45 -3.08
N ALA A 318 18.71 -4.14 -2.91
CA ALA A 318 20.05 -3.57 -3.09
C ALA A 318 20.30 -3.12 -4.54
N ALA A 319 19.92 -3.94 -5.52
CA ALA A 319 20.06 -3.61 -6.94
C ALA A 319 19.20 -2.40 -7.34
N ILE A 320 17.94 -2.36 -6.91
CA ILE A 320 17.03 -1.24 -7.20
C ILE A 320 17.51 0.03 -6.49
N TYR A 321 18.05 -0.09 -5.26
CA TYR A 321 18.63 1.04 -4.54
C TYR A 321 19.85 1.60 -5.30
N ALA A 322 20.75 0.74 -5.79
CA ALA A 322 21.87 1.14 -6.64
C ALA A 322 21.39 1.83 -7.93
N MET A 323 20.41 1.24 -8.64
CA MET A 323 19.80 1.87 -9.82
C MET A 323 19.23 3.25 -9.51
N MET A 324 18.54 3.41 -8.38
CA MET A 324 17.98 4.70 -7.95
C MET A 324 19.07 5.77 -7.78
N ILE A 325 20.21 5.42 -7.19
CA ILE A 325 21.34 6.35 -7.00
C ILE A 325 21.92 6.77 -8.35
N PHE A 326 22.08 5.85 -9.31
CA PHE A 326 22.59 6.16 -10.64
C PHE A 326 21.64 7.03 -11.46
N VAL A 327 20.34 6.78 -11.38
CA VAL A 327 19.32 7.52 -12.15
C VAL A 327 19.02 8.90 -11.54
N ARG A 328 19.14 9.01 -10.22
CA ARG A 328 18.92 10.26 -9.47
C ARG A 328 20.09 10.47 -8.51
N PRO A 329 21.18 11.15 -8.95
CA PRO A 329 22.23 11.52 -8.02
C PRO A 329 21.58 12.27 -6.85
N VAL A 330 21.75 11.72 -5.66
CA VAL A 330 21.20 12.26 -4.43
C VAL A 330 21.76 13.68 -4.28
N LYS A 331 20.92 14.69 -4.43
CA LYS A 331 21.24 16.02 -3.90
C LYS A 331 21.22 15.86 -2.39
N VAL A 332 22.40 15.68 -1.82
CA VAL A 332 22.66 15.66 -0.36
C VAL A 332 22.38 17.03 0.21
#